data_c0d736fc79f9a6428f4113b4c151ccc9
#
_entry.id   c0d736fc79f9a6428f4113b4c151ccc9
#
_cell.length_a   1.000
_cell.length_b   1.000
_cell.length_c   1.000
_cell.angle_alpha   90.00
_cell.angle_beta   90.00
_cell.angle_gamma   90.00
#
_symmetry.space_group_name_H-M   'P 1'
#
loop_
_entity.id
_entity.type
_entity.pdbx_description
1 polymer ?
#
loop_
_entity_poly.entity_id
_entity_poly.type
_entity_poly.pdbx_seq_one_letter_code
_entity_poly.pdbx_strand_id
1 'polypeptide(L)'
;VLDCDGVILESVDVKTRAFASTVKRLGPQAVEILLDYHRSHGGVSRFEKYRHLWRELYGREIDEQTLARLGEAFAAACFEGVMRAPFVPGAEAFILAARERWPLYVASGTPEDELRQIFDTRGLTGLFQGVYGSPRTKADLLAGIIAEHDYAPSRTLMVGDSVTDLAAARAAGSMFYGRGEFPDQPSAADLTGLMDFIDGLPCPGS
;
A
#
# COMPACT_ATOMS: atom_id res chain seq x y z
N VAL A 1 3.50 -0.82 11.08
CA VAL A 1 2.78 -0.16 9.99
C VAL A 1 2.62 -1.14 8.85
N LEU A 2 1.42 -1.30 8.31
CA LEU A 2 1.13 -2.24 7.21
C LEU A 2 0.69 -1.46 5.96
N ASP A 3 1.12 -1.90 4.77
CA ASP A 3 0.42 -1.53 3.54
C ASP A 3 -0.94 -2.23 3.47
N CYS A 4 -1.83 -1.75 2.63
CA CYS A 4 -3.16 -2.34 2.45
C CYS A 4 -3.17 -3.38 1.31
N ASP A 5 -2.86 -2.92 0.09
CA ASP A 5 -2.97 -3.73 -1.12
C ASP A 5 -1.78 -4.68 -1.24
N GLY A 6 -2.04 -5.97 -1.33
CA GLY A 6 -0.98 -6.97 -1.37
C GLY A 6 -0.34 -7.27 0.00
N VAL A 7 -0.84 -6.70 1.09
CA VAL A 7 -0.38 -6.99 2.46
C VAL A 7 -1.54 -7.36 3.36
N ILE A 8 -2.54 -6.49 3.49
CA ILE A 8 -3.77 -6.80 4.23
C ILE A 8 -4.75 -7.53 3.30
N LEU A 9 -4.95 -7.01 2.08
CA LEU A 9 -5.93 -7.50 1.11
C LEU A 9 -5.25 -7.95 -0.19
N GLU A 10 -5.72 -9.06 -0.75
CA GLU A 10 -5.36 -9.56 -2.09
C GLU A 10 -6.03 -8.72 -3.20
N SER A 11 -5.73 -7.43 -3.24
CA SER A 11 -6.39 -6.46 -4.12
C SER A 11 -5.54 -5.95 -5.29
N VAL A 12 -4.27 -6.37 -5.39
CA VAL A 12 -3.34 -5.90 -6.44
C VAL A 12 -3.87 -6.20 -7.84
N ASP A 13 -4.36 -7.41 -8.09
CA ASP A 13 -4.92 -7.80 -9.39
C ASP A 13 -6.22 -7.04 -9.73
N VAL A 14 -7.04 -6.74 -8.72
CA VAL A 14 -8.25 -5.90 -8.89
C VAL A 14 -7.84 -4.53 -9.41
N LYS A 15 -6.85 -3.90 -8.78
CA LYS A 15 -6.33 -2.59 -9.18
C LYS A 15 -5.66 -2.61 -10.54
N THR A 16 -4.92 -3.66 -10.86
CA THR A 16 -4.29 -3.85 -12.17
C THR A 16 -5.35 -3.86 -13.29
N ARG A 17 -6.44 -4.61 -13.12
CA ARG A 17 -7.55 -4.65 -14.07
C ARG A 17 -8.28 -3.31 -14.17
N ALA A 18 -8.47 -2.60 -13.05
CA ALA A 18 -9.08 -1.28 -13.04
C ALA A 18 -8.25 -0.27 -13.84
N PHE A 19 -6.91 -0.22 -13.64
CA PHE A 19 -6.02 0.61 -14.45
C PHE A 19 -6.16 0.34 -15.94
N ALA A 20 -6.09 -0.91 -16.36
CA ALA A 20 -6.26 -1.28 -17.77
C ALA A 20 -7.60 -0.79 -18.34
N SER A 21 -8.68 -0.95 -17.59
CA SER A 21 -10.04 -0.58 -18.03
C SER A 21 -10.20 0.92 -18.25
N THR A 22 -9.61 1.75 -17.38
CA THR A 22 -9.75 3.22 -17.41
C THR A 22 -9.09 3.87 -18.63
N VAL A 23 -8.02 3.26 -19.15
CA VAL A 23 -7.26 3.80 -20.28
C VAL A 23 -7.42 3.01 -21.56
N LYS A 24 -8.26 1.96 -21.57
CA LYS A 24 -8.46 1.08 -22.74
C LYS A 24 -8.80 1.86 -24.02
N ARG A 25 -9.58 2.94 -23.90
CA ARG A 25 -9.97 3.79 -25.05
C ARG A 25 -8.83 4.62 -25.64
N LEU A 26 -7.72 4.76 -24.91
CA LEU A 26 -6.52 5.46 -25.40
C LEU A 26 -5.63 4.55 -26.26
N GLY A 27 -5.98 3.27 -26.38
CA GLY A 27 -5.27 2.28 -27.18
C GLY A 27 -4.33 1.37 -26.37
N PRO A 28 -3.79 0.32 -27.02
CA PRO A 28 -2.99 -0.72 -26.34
C PRO A 28 -1.70 -0.17 -25.73
N GLN A 29 -1.05 0.80 -26.38
CA GLN A 29 0.18 1.41 -25.88
C GLN A 29 -0.04 2.11 -24.53
N ALA A 30 -1.17 2.82 -24.36
CA ALA A 30 -1.49 3.47 -23.09
C ALA A 30 -1.69 2.45 -21.96
N VAL A 31 -2.32 1.30 -22.26
CA VAL A 31 -2.49 0.22 -21.30
C VAL A 31 -1.13 -0.36 -20.89
N GLU A 32 -0.27 -0.64 -21.87
CA GLU A 32 1.07 -1.18 -21.63
C GLU A 32 1.91 -0.25 -20.73
N ILE A 33 2.07 1.02 -21.12
CA ILE A 33 2.81 2.03 -20.34
C ILE A 33 2.30 2.10 -18.89
N LEU A 34 0.97 2.20 -18.73
CA LEU A 34 0.39 2.35 -17.40
C LEU A 34 0.58 1.10 -16.54
N LEU A 35 0.40 -0.10 -17.10
CA LEU A 35 0.54 -1.34 -16.36
C LEU A 35 2.00 -1.66 -16.02
N ASP A 36 2.94 -1.36 -16.89
CA ASP A 36 4.38 -1.55 -16.61
C ASP A 36 4.83 -0.62 -15.48
N TYR A 37 4.41 0.64 -15.53
CA TYR A 37 4.66 1.56 -14.42
C TYR A 37 3.95 1.12 -13.12
N HIS A 38 2.71 0.64 -13.22
CA HIS A 38 1.97 0.16 -12.05
C HIS A 38 2.66 -1.04 -11.37
N ARG A 39 3.16 -1.99 -12.13
CA ARG A 39 3.84 -3.19 -11.60
C ARG A 39 5.18 -2.86 -10.97
N SER A 40 5.95 -1.98 -11.60
CA SER A 40 7.28 -1.57 -11.10
C SER A 40 7.21 -0.55 -9.96
N HIS A 41 6.09 0.15 -9.78
CA HIS A 41 5.87 1.19 -8.78
C HIS A 41 4.62 0.89 -7.93
N GLY A 42 4.61 -0.28 -7.28
CA GLY A 42 3.60 -0.62 -6.27
C GLY A 42 3.54 0.46 -5.19
N GLY A 43 2.36 0.70 -4.61
CA GLY A 43 2.18 1.68 -3.53
C GLY A 43 2.18 3.16 -3.93
N VAL A 44 2.58 3.53 -5.16
CA VAL A 44 2.45 4.89 -5.69
C VAL A 44 0.98 5.21 -5.95
N SER A 45 0.57 6.45 -5.63
CA SER A 45 -0.79 6.96 -5.87
C SER A 45 -1.22 6.78 -7.33
N ARG A 46 -2.52 6.46 -7.54
CA ARG A 46 -3.12 6.37 -8.88
C ARG A 46 -2.93 7.65 -9.71
N PHE A 47 -2.96 8.79 -9.06
CA PHE A 47 -2.82 10.07 -9.74
C PHE A 47 -1.42 10.25 -10.33
N GLU A 48 -0.38 9.85 -9.62
CA GLU A 48 1.00 9.88 -10.15
C GLU A 48 1.19 8.90 -11.31
N LYS A 49 0.52 7.74 -11.26
CA LYS A 49 0.54 6.77 -12.36
C LYS A 49 -0.10 7.33 -13.64
N TYR A 50 -1.21 8.07 -13.51
CA TYR A 50 -1.81 8.76 -14.67
C TYR A 50 -0.97 9.93 -15.16
N ARG A 51 -0.34 10.72 -14.26
CA ARG A 51 0.61 11.75 -14.67
C ARG A 51 1.79 11.18 -15.44
N HIS A 52 2.36 10.06 -14.96
CA HIS A 52 3.40 9.35 -15.68
C HIS A 52 2.93 8.92 -17.08
N LEU A 53 1.76 8.26 -17.18
CA LEU A 53 1.21 7.86 -18.47
C LEU A 53 1.10 9.04 -19.45
N TRP A 54 0.62 10.21 -19.00
CA TRP A 54 0.46 11.37 -19.87
C TRP A 54 1.78 11.93 -20.35
N ARG A 55 2.79 11.96 -19.50
CA ARG A 55 4.15 12.39 -19.90
C ARG A 55 4.75 11.46 -20.94
N GLU A 56 4.65 10.15 -20.73
CA GLU A 56 5.20 9.16 -21.66
C GLU A 56 4.44 9.11 -22.99
N LEU A 57 3.11 9.18 -22.95
CA LEU A 57 2.28 9.02 -24.15
C LEU A 57 2.16 10.29 -24.99
N TYR A 58 2.12 11.46 -24.33
CA TYR A 58 1.81 12.73 -24.99
C TYR A 58 2.90 13.80 -24.82
N GLY A 59 3.97 13.54 -24.05
CA GLY A 59 5.02 14.52 -23.78
C GLY A 59 4.57 15.78 -23.02
N ARG A 60 3.45 15.69 -22.29
CA ARG A 60 2.88 16.82 -21.54
C ARG A 60 2.20 16.38 -20.27
N GLU A 61 1.92 17.33 -19.36
CA GLU A 61 1.13 17.06 -18.18
C GLU A 61 -0.36 16.82 -18.50
N ILE A 62 -0.98 15.97 -17.70
CA ILE A 62 -2.43 15.75 -17.73
C ILE A 62 -3.14 16.94 -17.08
N ASP A 63 -4.25 17.38 -17.65
CA ASP A 63 -5.10 18.39 -17.01
C ASP A 63 -5.85 17.81 -15.80
N GLU A 64 -6.10 18.65 -14.79
CA GLU A 64 -6.69 18.24 -13.53
C GLU A 64 -8.11 17.64 -13.69
N GLN A 65 -8.89 18.10 -14.67
CA GLN A 65 -10.23 17.56 -14.92
C GLN A 65 -10.16 16.13 -15.47
N THR A 66 -9.26 15.87 -16.40
CA THR A 66 -9.05 14.51 -16.94
C THR A 66 -8.47 13.59 -15.85
N LEU A 67 -7.53 14.10 -15.04
CA LEU A 67 -6.96 13.37 -13.92
C LEU A 67 -8.04 12.96 -12.90
N ALA A 68 -8.90 13.88 -12.51
CA ALA A 68 -10.01 13.62 -11.59
C ALA A 68 -10.96 12.54 -12.15
N ARG A 69 -11.38 12.68 -13.42
CA ARG A 69 -12.26 11.69 -14.08
C ARG A 69 -11.66 10.29 -14.13
N LEU A 70 -10.37 10.19 -14.40
CA LEU A 70 -9.68 8.88 -14.40
C LEU A 70 -9.58 8.31 -12.98
N GLY A 71 -9.34 9.15 -11.98
CA GLY A 71 -9.34 8.76 -10.57
C GLY A 71 -10.69 8.21 -10.11
N GLU A 72 -11.79 8.89 -10.47
CA GLU A 72 -13.17 8.46 -10.18
C GLU A 72 -13.52 7.16 -10.92
N ALA A 73 -13.19 7.06 -12.21
CA ALA A 73 -13.41 5.85 -13.00
C ALA A 73 -12.64 4.66 -12.43
N PHE A 74 -11.40 4.86 -11.98
CA PHE A 74 -10.62 3.84 -11.31
C PHE A 74 -11.26 3.41 -9.99
N ALA A 75 -11.66 4.34 -9.14
CA ALA A 75 -12.33 4.04 -7.88
C ALA A 75 -13.58 3.19 -8.10
N ALA A 76 -14.44 3.61 -9.04
CA ALA A 76 -15.65 2.87 -9.40
C ALA A 76 -15.34 1.46 -9.94
N ALA A 77 -14.29 1.33 -10.78
CA ALA A 77 -13.93 0.05 -11.38
C ALA A 77 -13.35 -0.97 -10.38
N CYS A 78 -12.71 -0.51 -9.30
CA CYS A 78 -12.08 -1.43 -8.34
C CYS A 78 -12.87 -1.60 -7.03
N PHE A 79 -13.81 -0.72 -6.70
CA PHE A 79 -14.46 -0.70 -5.39
C PHE A 79 -15.04 -2.04 -4.96
N GLU A 80 -15.93 -2.64 -5.77
CA GLU A 80 -16.53 -3.94 -5.44
C GLU A 80 -15.50 -5.06 -5.32
N GLY A 81 -14.48 -5.05 -6.19
CA GLY A 81 -13.42 -6.05 -6.17
C GLY A 81 -12.57 -5.95 -4.91
N VAL A 82 -12.22 -4.74 -4.48
CA VAL A 82 -11.47 -4.52 -3.23
C VAL A 82 -12.32 -4.88 -2.02
N MET A 83 -13.63 -4.55 -2.05
CA MET A 83 -14.56 -4.92 -0.97
C MET A 83 -14.67 -6.45 -0.79
N ARG A 84 -14.56 -7.22 -1.88
CA ARG A 84 -14.63 -8.68 -1.86
C ARG A 84 -13.26 -9.37 -1.81
N ALA A 85 -12.17 -8.61 -1.89
CA ALA A 85 -10.83 -9.18 -1.86
C ALA A 85 -10.61 -9.95 -0.54
N PRO A 86 -10.11 -11.19 -0.58
CA PRO A 86 -9.77 -11.92 0.63
C PRO A 86 -8.59 -11.24 1.34
N PHE A 87 -8.41 -11.57 2.60
CA PHE A 87 -7.16 -11.24 3.27
C PHE A 87 -6.00 -11.98 2.61
N VAL A 88 -4.83 -11.36 2.62
CA VAL A 88 -3.57 -12.07 2.37
C VAL A 88 -3.46 -13.20 3.40
N PRO A 89 -3.02 -14.42 3.02
CA PRO A 89 -2.86 -15.50 3.99
C PRO A 89 -2.04 -15.07 5.20
N GLY A 90 -2.55 -15.33 6.38
CA GLY A 90 -1.94 -14.92 7.66
C GLY A 90 -2.23 -13.49 8.11
N ALA A 91 -2.67 -12.58 7.22
CA ALA A 91 -2.86 -11.16 7.57
C ALA A 91 -3.91 -10.94 8.67
N GLU A 92 -5.09 -11.54 8.53
CA GLU A 92 -6.14 -11.40 9.54
C GLU A 92 -5.71 -11.94 10.91
N ALA A 93 -5.15 -13.14 10.94
CA ALA A 93 -4.65 -13.75 12.17
C ALA A 93 -3.54 -12.91 12.81
N PHE A 94 -2.60 -12.40 11.99
CA PHE A 94 -1.56 -11.49 12.46
C PHE A 94 -2.15 -10.22 13.07
N ILE A 95 -3.05 -9.53 12.37
CA ILE A 95 -3.65 -8.27 12.84
C ILE A 95 -4.36 -8.48 14.19
N LEU A 96 -5.17 -9.54 14.31
CA LEU A 96 -5.91 -9.84 15.54
C LEU A 96 -4.98 -10.14 16.73
N ALA A 97 -3.89 -10.86 16.51
CA ALA A 97 -2.92 -11.17 17.56
C ALA A 97 -2.03 -9.96 17.88
N ALA A 98 -1.56 -9.24 16.87
CA ALA A 98 -0.62 -8.15 17.02
C ALA A 98 -1.23 -6.91 17.69
N ARG A 99 -2.52 -6.60 17.45
CA ARG A 99 -3.20 -5.46 18.07
C ARG A 99 -3.26 -5.52 19.60
N GLU A 100 -3.20 -6.70 20.16
CA GLU A 100 -3.19 -6.90 21.62
C GLU A 100 -1.80 -6.59 22.24
N ARG A 101 -0.78 -6.49 21.39
CA ARG A 101 0.63 -6.32 21.80
C ARG A 101 1.22 -4.98 21.36
N TRP A 102 0.80 -4.47 20.22
CA TRP A 102 1.39 -3.27 19.59
C TRP A 102 0.33 -2.40 18.93
N PRO A 103 0.56 -1.07 18.87
CA PRO A 103 -0.26 -0.19 18.05
C PRO A 103 -0.04 -0.52 16.55
N LEU A 104 -1.14 -0.72 15.84
CA LEU A 104 -1.11 -1.00 14.40
C LEU A 104 -1.58 0.22 13.60
N TYR A 105 -0.91 0.47 12.49
CA TYR A 105 -1.22 1.57 11.56
C TYR A 105 -1.24 1.06 10.13
N VAL A 106 -1.98 1.75 9.27
CA VAL A 106 -1.99 1.50 7.83
C VAL A 106 -1.43 2.70 7.09
N ALA A 107 -0.55 2.46 6.11
CA ALA A 107 0.00 3.46 5.20
C ALA A 107 -0.12 2.98 3.75
N SER A 108 -1.01 3.59 2.96
CA SER A 108 -1.35 3.13 1.60
C SER A 108 -1.28 4.25 0.55
N GLY A 109 -1.01 3.86 -0.70
CA GLY A 109 -1.14 4.76 -1.86
C GLY A 109 -2.59 5.04 -2.29
N THR A 110 -3.57 4.37 -1.70
CA THR A 110 -5.01 4.65 -1.90
C THR A 110 -5.36 6.01 -1.27
N PRO A 111 -6.22 6.84 -1.88
CA PRO A 111 -6.72 8.06 -1.25
C PRO A 111 -7.29 7.78 0.14
N GLU A 112 -6.95 8.63 1.11
CA GLU A 112 -7.23 8.36 2.53
C GLU A 112 -8.72 8.17 2.81
N ASP A 113 -9.59 9.01 2.25
CA ASP A 113 -11.05 8.90 2.44
C ASP A 113 -11.61 7.59 1.88
N GLU A 114 -11.14 7.17 0.71
CA GLU A 114 -11.52 5.88 0.12
C GLU A 114 -11.01 4.70 0.95
N LEU A 115 -9.77 4.77 1.42
CA LEU A 115 -9.18 3.75 2.27
C LEU A 115 -9.96 3.59 3.58
N ARG A 116 -10.32 4.69 4.22
CA ARG A 116 -11.15 4.69 5.43
C ARG A 116 -12.52 4.10 5.18
N GLN A 117 -13.16 4.46 4.06
CA GLN A 117 -14.44 3.86 3.68
C GLN A 117 -14.35 2.35 3.49
N ILE A 118 -13.28 1.84 2.86
CA ILE A 118 -13.04 0.40 2.72
C ILE A 118 -12.91 -0.25 4.09
N PHE A 119 -12.12 0.33 4.98
CA PHE A 119 -11.88 -0.21 6.32
C PHE A 119 -13.15 -0.20 7.18
N ASP A 120 -13.94 0.89 7.15
CA ASP A 120 -15.22 0.99 7.86
C ASP A 120 -16.20 -0.06 7.37
N THR A 121 -16.38 -0.17 6.06
CA THR A 121 -17.34 -1.11 5.48
C THR A 121 -16.96 -2.57 5.74
N ARG A 122 -15.64 -2.86 5.82
CA ARG A 122 -15.12 -4.20 6.14
C ARG A 122 -15.02 -4.47 7.64
N GLY A 123 -15.35 -3.51 8.51
CA GLY A 123 -15.27 -3.64 9.97
C GLY A 123 -13.82 -3.70 10.49
N LEU A 124 -12.86 -3.12 9.76
CA LEU A 124 -11.44 -3.17 10.10
C LEU A 124 -10.94 -1.96 10.88
N THR A 125 -11.67 -0.83 10.86
CA THR A 125 -11.21 0.45 11.45
C THR A 125 -10.79 0.30 12.91
N GLY A 126 -11.56 -0.43 13.72
CA GLY A 126 -11.26 -0.64 15.14
C GLY A 126 -10.06 -1.52 15.44
N LEU A 127 -9.38 -2.08 14.41
CA LEU A 127 -8.18 -2.90 14.56
C LEU A 127 -6.88 -2.08 14.50
N PHE A 128 -6.97 -0.81 14.08
CA PHE A 128 -5.82 0.06 13.85
C PHE A 128 -5.96 1.37 14.63
N GLN A 129 -4.82 1.90 15.10
CA GLN A 129 -4.75 3.22 15.73
C GLN A 129 -4.90 4.35 14.71
N GLY A 130 -4.49 4.09 13.45
CA GLY A 130 -4.62 5.05 12.36
C GLY A 130 -4.60 4.38 10.98
N VAL A 131 -5.39 4.95 10.06
CA VAL A 131 -5.49 4.52 8.66
C VAL A 131 -5.19 5.74 7.80
N TYR A 132 -4.05 5.72 7.12
CA TYR A 132 -3.50 6.84 6.39
C TYR A 132 -3.29 6.49 4.91
N GLY A 133 -3.61 7.46 4.04
CA GLY A 133 -3.55 7.29 2.60
C GLY A 133 -2.93 8.47 1.85
N SER A 134 -2.93 8.37 0.51
CA SER A 134 -2.51 9.51 -0.33
C SER A 134 -3.45 10.72 -0.10
N PRO A 135 -2.99 11.99 -0.34
CA PRO A 135 -1.87 12.34 -1.23
C PRO A 135 -0.47 12.27 -0.63
N ARG A 136 -0.31 12.10 0.69
CA ARG A 136 1.01 11.94 1.30
C ARG A 136 1.70 10.68 0.78
N THR A 137 3.04 10.75 0.64
CA THR A 137 3.82 9.57 0.27
C THR A 137 3.90 8.57 1.43
N LYS A 138 4.17 7.29 1.16
CA LYS A 138 4.39 6.29 2.21
C LYS A 138 5.54 6.68 3.15
N ALA A 139 6.59 7.33 2.63
CA ALA A 139 7.69 7.82 3.44
C ALA A 139 7.22 8.92 4.42
N ASP A 140 6.42 9.89 3.94
CA ASP A 140 5.87 10.95 4.80
C ASP A 140 4.88 10.39 5.83
N LEU A 141 4.07 9.39 5.43
CA LEU A 141 3.13 8.72 6.34
C LEU A 141 3.87 7.99 7.46
N LEU A 142 4.88 7.19 7.11
CA LEU A 142 5.65 6.42 8.10
C LEU A 142 6.44 7.34 9.03
N ALA A 143 7.11 8.35 8.48
CA ALA A 143 7.84 9.33 9.28
C ALA A 143 6.89 10.13 10.21
N GLY A 144 5.70 10.48 9.72
CA GLY A 144 4.67 11.16 10.50
C GLY A 144 4.18 10.31 11.67
N ILE A 145 3.87 9.02 11.44
CA ILE A 145 3.46 8.08 12.49
C ILE A 145 4.54 7.96 13.58
N ILE A 146 5.81 7.79 13.16
CA ILE A 146 6.95 7.67 14.08
C ILE A 146 7.08 8.93 14.94
N ALA A 147 7.04 10.11 14.31
CA ALA A 147 7.22 11.40 15.00
C ALA A 147 6.03 11.75 15.92
N GLU A 148 4.80 11.54 15.47
CA GLU A 148 3.59 11.89 16.23
C GLU A 148 3.47 11.10 17.54
N HIS A 149 3.96 9.84 17.54
CA HIS A 149 3.85 8.95 18.69
C HIS A 149 5.18 8.72 19.43
N ASP A 150 6.22 9.45 19.08
CA ASP A 150 7.57 9.33 19.66
C ASP A 150 8.12 7.87 19.63
N TYR A 151 7.84 7.17 18.55
CA TYR A 151 8.35 5.80 18.38
C TYR A 151 9.82 5.82 17.96
N ALA A 152 10.60 4.88 18.47
CA ALA A 152 11.95 4.65 17.95
C ALA A 152 11.86 4.05 16.53
N PRO A 153 12.49 4.64 15.51
CA PRO A 153 12.49 4.07 14.16
C PRO A 153 12.96 2.62 14.12
N SER A 154 14.02 2.30 14.84
CA SER A 154 14.56 0.93 14.95
C SER A 154 13.62 -0.09 15.62
N ARG A 155 12.52 0.37 16.22
CA ARG A 155 11.46 -0.46 16.83
C ARG A 155 10.14 -0.38 16.06
N THR A 156 10.14 0.28 14.93
CA THR A 156 8.99 0.39 14.04
C THR A 156 9.21 -0.54 12.85
N LEU A 157 8.24 -1.40 12.57
CA LEU A 157 8.26 -2.33 11.44
C LEU A 157 7.29 -1.85 10.36
N MET A 158 7.80 -1.67 9.14
CA MET A 158 6.98 -1.52 7.93
C MET A 158 6.83 -2.87 7.26
N VAL A 159 5.60 -3.30 7.03
CA VAL A 159 5.25 -4.50 6.27
C VAL A 159 4.69 -4.07 4.92
N GLY A 160 5.33 -4.49 3.84
CA GLY A 160 4.99 -4.04 2.48
C GLY A 160 5.24 -5.10 1.41
N ASP A 161 4.63 -4.93 0.25
CA ASP A 161 4.80 -5.80 -0.92
C ASP A 161 5.56 -5.13 -2.08
N SER A 162 5.97 -3.88 -1.90
CA SER A 162 6.54 -3.06 -2.97
C SER A 162 7.85 -2.39 -2.61
N VAL A 163 8.61 -2.02 -3.64
CA VAL A 163 9.84 -1.24 -3.48
C VAL A 163 9.62 0.12 -2.82
N THR A 164 8.42 0.68 -2.94
CA THR A 164 8.07 1.96 -2.27
C THR A 164 7.93 1.80 -0.76
N ASP A 165 7.50 0.64 -0.28
CA ASP A 165 7.44 0.32 1.14
C ASP A 165 8.85 0.18 1.73
N LEU A 166 9.71 -0.55 1.03
CA LEU A 166 11.11 -0.67 1.40
C LEU A 166 11.82 0.69 1.40
N ALA A 167 11.56 1.52 0.39
CA ALA A 167 12.13 2.87 0.32
C ALA A 167 11.63 3.74 1.48
N ALA A 168 10.35 3.66 1.84
CA ALA A 168 9.77 4.37 2.98
C ALA A 168 10.42 3.92 4.31
N ALA A 169 10.57 2.60 4.51
CA ALA A 169 11.23 2.05 5.69
C ALA A 169 12.68 2.52 5.80
N ARG A 170 13.45 2.48 4.72
CA ARG A 170 14.84 2.98 4.67
C ARG A 170 14.94 4.46 4.98
N ALA A 171 14.06 5.28 4.39
CA ALA A 171 14.03 6.72 4.62
C ALA A 171 13.72 7.08 6.08
N ALA A 172 12.84 6.32 6.73
CA ALA A 172 12.47 6.51 8.13
C ALA A 172 13.44 5.84 9.12
N GLY A 173 14.40 5.05 8.66
CA GLY A 173 15.28 4.25 9.53
C GLY A 173 14.56 3.12 10.26
N SER A 174 13.42 2.68 9.76
CA SER A 174 12.60 1.61 10.34
C SER A 174 13.00 0.23 9.83
N MET A 175 12.58 -0.81 10.54
CA MET A 175 12.67 -2.19 10.07
C MET A 175 11.70 -2.39 8.90
N PHE A 176 12.01 -3.39 8.05
CA PHE A 176 11.16 -3.78 6.95
C PHE A 176 10.94 -5.30 6.92
N TYR A 177 9.72 -5.72 6.61
CA TYR A 177 9.39 -7.10 6.27
C TYR A 177 8.61 -7.11 4.96
N GLY A 178 9.11 -7.85 3.99
CA GLY A 178 8.54 -7.94 2.64
C GLY A 178 7.52 -9.05 2.49
N ARG A 179 6.38 -8.77 1.87
CA ARG A 179 5.56 -9.82 1.27
C ARG A 179 5.97 -9.97 -0.19
N GLY A 180 6.46 -11.15 -0.58
CA GLY A 180 7.04 -11.43 -1.88
C GLY A 180 8.57 -11.54 -1.84
N GLU A 181 9.22 -11.33 -2.97
CA GLU A 181 10.67 -11.47 -3.09
C GLU A 181 11.41 -10.14 -2.83
N PHE A 182 12.16 -10.10 -1.74
CA PHE A 182 13.05 -8.99 -1.39
C PHE A 182 14.43 -9.56 -1.04
N PRO A 183 15.37 -9.68 -1.99
CA PRO A 183 16.64 -10.42 -1.82
C PRO A 183 17.37 -9.87 -0.63
N ASP A 184 17.59 -8.96 -0.10
CA ASP A 184 18.41 -8.53 1.06
C ASP A 184 17.57 -8.10 2.27
N GLN A 185 16.31 -8.54 2.33
CA GLN A 185 15.40 -8.20 3.42
C GLN A 185 14.66 -9.43 3.93
N PRO A 186 14.26 -9.47 5.20
CA PRO A 186 13.31 -10.45 5.68
C PRO A 186 12.03 -10.38 4.84
N SER A 187 11.64 -11.52 4.27
CA SER A 187 10.45 -11.58 3.42
C SER A 187 9.89 -12.99 3.33
N ALA A 188 8.60 -13.09 3.00
CA ALA A 188 7.90 -14.35 2.75
C ALA A 188 6.80 -14.17 1.71
N ALA A 189 6.28 -15.28 1.18
CA ALA A 189 5.19 -15.28 0.21
C ALA A 189 3.88 -14.70 0.80
N ASP A 190 3.69 -14.84 2.12
CA ASP A 190 2.51 -14.39 2.85
C ASP A 190 2.88 -13.94 4.29
N LEU A 191 1.89 -13.71 5.14
CA LEU A 191 2.10 -13.22 6.51
C LEU A 191 1.92 -14.29 7.60
N THR A 192 1.83 -15.58 7.24
CA THR A 192 1.62 -16.65 8.22
C THR A 192 2.73 -16.76 9.26
N GLY A 193 3.98 -16.49 8.88
CA GLY A 193 5.16 -16.49 9.75
C GLY A 193 5.55 -15.15 10.37
N LEU A 194 4.76 -14.09 10.15
CA LEU A 194 5.17 -12.73 10.56
C LEU A 194 5.25 -12.56 12.09
N MET A 195 4.37 -13.21 12.85
CA MET A 195 4.47 -13.18 14.33
C MET A 195 5.75 -13.84 14.82
N ASP A 196 6.10 -15.02 14.30
CA ASP A 196 7.32 -15.76 14.68
C ASP A 196 8.56 -14.95 14.32
N PHE A 197 8.56 -14.26 13.18
CA PHE A 197 9.64 -13.35 12.81
C PHE A 197 9.80 -12.23 13.83
N ILE A 198 8.71 -11.58 14.25
CA ILE A 198 8.77 -10.46 15.21
C ILE A 198 9.21 -10.97 16.59
N ASP A 199 8.72 -12.12 17.03
CA ASP A 199 9.09 -12.73 18.31
C ASP A 199 10.56 -13.18 18.35
N GLY A 200 11.16 -13.47 17.19
CA GLY A 200 12.58 -13.78 17.04
C GLY A 200 13.50 -12.57 16.97
N LEU A 201 12.98 -11.34 16.92
CA LEU A 201 13.81 -10.14 16.92
C LEU A 201 14.49 -9.95 18.28
N PRO A 202 15.76 -9.49 18.30
CA PRO A 202 16.46 -9.26 19.56
C PRO A 202 15.73 -8.22 20.42
N CYS A 203 15.51 -8.54 21.70
CA CYS A 203 14.99 -7.58 22.65
C CYS A 203 15.97 -6.40 22.78
N PRO A 204 15.50 -5.15 22.70
CA PRO A 204 16.38 -4.00 22.90
C PRO A 204 16.85 -3.98 24.36
N GLY A 205 18.15 -4.19 24.57
CA GLY A 205 18.80 -4.09 25.89
C GLY A 205 19.37 -5.40 26.45
N SER A 206 19.53 -6.45 25.62
CA SER A 206 20.35 -7.63 25.98
C SER A 206 21.79 -7.46 25.48
#